data_26de8162190948f85a8215478e64c0ec
#
_entry.id   26de8162190948f85a8215478e64c0ec
#
_cell.length_a   1.000
_cell.length_b   1.000
_cell.length_c   1.000
_cell.angle_alpha   90.00
_cell.angle_beta   90.00
_cell.angle_gamma   90.00
#
_symmetry.space_group_name_H-M   'P 1'
#
loop_
_entity.id
_entity.type
_entity.pdbx_description
1 polymer ?
#
loop_
_entity_poly.entity_id
_entity_poly.type
_entity_poly.pdbx_seq_one_letter_code
_entity_poly.pdbx_strand_id
1 'polypeptide(L)'
;YKLFLECILILTSVVPPELPIELSLAVNTSLLSLSRLYVFCTEPFRIPFAGKVEICCFDKTSTLTSDHLVVEGVAGIGEHTDAAVISLSEAPLETVXVLAICHSLVQLDDVVGDPLEKATLKAAEWNLTRDAVVPKKGKSPGLKIVHRNHFSSVLKRMSVVAGYQINDRGFLETHYISSVKGAPETIKTMLKEVPSHYDHVHLTLSRRGARVLALGYRNLGKLSSQEIRDLSREDVKSDLTFVGFVIISCPLKSESKKAIAEILHASHSVVMITGDNPLTACHVVKELKFTQKSEVLILTELKNEWKWKSINE
;
A
#
# COMPACT_ATOMS: atom_id res chain seq x y z
N TYR A 1 -2.49 -63.12 -38.17
CA TYR A 1 -3.34 -62.12 -38.79
C TYR A 1 -4.69 -61.99 -38.04
N LYS A 2 -5.41 -63.07 -37.83
CA LYS A 2 -6.73 -63.04 -37.10
C LYS A 2 -6.57 -62.47 -35.69
N LEU A 3 -5.60 -62.91 -34.92
CA LEU A 3 -5.37 -62.40 -33.54
C LEU A 3 -5.09 -60.88 -33.54
N PHE A 4 -4.35 -60.39 -34.52
CA PHE A 4 -4.06 -58.95 -34.65
C PHE A 4 -5.36 -58.15 -34.94
N LEU A 5 -6.22 -58.64 -35.83
CA LEU A 5 -7.50 -58.03 -36.13
C LEU A 5 -8.42 -58.02 -34.89
N GLU A 6 -8.46 -59.13 -34.15
CA GLU A 6 -9.26 -59.22 -32.91
C GLU A 6 -8.75 -58.25 -31.86
N CYS A 7 -7.43 -58.07 -31.69
CA CYS A 7 -6.87 -57.10 -30.79
C CYS A 7 -7.26 -55.65 -31.17
N ILE A 8 -7.21 -55.33 -32.49
CA ILE A 8 -7.62 -53.99 -32.97
C ILE A 8 -9.11 -53.79 -32.72
N LEU A 9 -9.96 -54.77 -32.98
CA LEU A 9 -11.38 -54.67 -32.72
C LEU A 9 -11.71 -54.44 -31.23
N ILE A 10 -11.01 -55.15 -30.35
CA ILE A 10 -11.16 -54.95 -28.90
C ILE A 10 -10.68 -53.55 -28.51
N LEU A 11 -9.53 -53.07 -29.00
CA LEU A 11 -9.00 -51.75 -28.75
C LEU A 11 -9.99 -50.67 -29.18
N THR A 12 -10.53 -50.76 -30.39
CA THR A 12 -11.49 -49.76 -30.90
C THR A 12 -12.88 -49.82 -30.22
N SER A 13 -13.21 -50.94 -29.59
CA SER A 13 -14.47 -51.09 -28.83
C SER A 13 -14.32 -50.53 -27.40
N VAL A 14 -13.11 -50.51 -26.85
CA VAL A 14 -12.82 -50.03 -25.48
C VAL A 14 -12.47 -48.55 -25.48
N VAL A 15 -11.73 -48.09 -26.49
CA VAL A 15 -11.38 -46.67 -26.63
C VAL A 15 -12.31 -46.01 -27.64
N PRO A 16 -13.29 -45.20 -27.17
CA PRO A 16 -14.22 -44.56 -28.12
C PRO A 16 -13.49 -43.63 -29.08
N PRO A 17 -13.64 -43.81 -30.40
CA PRO A 17 -12.99 -42.90 -31.35
C PRO A 17 -13.59 -41.49 -31.34
N GLU A 18 -14.73 -41.31 -30.71
CA GLU A 18 -15.41 -40.01 -30.55
C GLU A 18 -14.75 -39.14 -29.48
N LEU A 19 -13.96 -39.70 -28.55
CA LEU A 19 -13.40 -38.99 -27.41
C LEU A 19 -12.61 -37.72 -27.82
N PRO A 20 -11.73 -37.73 -28.85
CA PRO A 20 -11.05 -36.47 -29.27
C PRO A 20 -12.04 -35.43 -29.81
N ILE A 21 -13.10 -35.87 -30.49
CA ILE A 21 -14.12 -34.96 -31.03
C ILE A 21 -14.92 -34.31 -29.87
N GLU A 22 -15.34 -35.12 -28.91
CA GLU A 22 -16.09 -34.66 -27.73
C GLU A 22 -15.24 -33.65 -26.92
N LEU A 23 -13.95 -33.93 -26.74
CA LEU A 23 -13.01 -33.01 -26.05
C LEU A 23 -12.90 -31.69 -26.81
N SER A 24 -12.76 -31.73 -28.14
CA SER A 24 -12.73 -30.54 -28.99
C SER A 24 -14.01 -29.72 -28.88
N LEU A 25 -15.15 -30.40 -28.88
CA LEU A 25 -16.47 -29.76 -28.72
C LEU A 25 -16.60 -29.10 -27.36
N ALA A 26 -16.16 -29.77 -26.29
CA ALA A 26 -16.17 -29.23 -24.94
C ALA A 26 -15.30 -27.96 -24.83
N VAL A 27 -14.11 -27.99 -25.44
CA VAL A 27 -13.20 -26.83 -25.47
C VAL A 27 -13.85 -25.67 -26.22
N ASN A 28 -14.42 -25.92 -27.39
CA ASN A 28 -15.07 -24.87 -28.19
C ASN A 28 -16.29 -24.29 -27.48
N THR A 29 -17.08 -25.11 -26.82
CA THR A 29 -18.25 -24.67 -26.03
C THR A 29 -17.79 -23.79 -24.86
N SER A 30 -16.70 -24.19 -24.19
CA SER A 30 -16.08 -23.41 -23.10
C SER A 30 -15.58 -22.07 -23.62
N LEU A 31 -14.91 -22.04 -24.77
CA LEU A 31 -14.44 -20.80 -25.40
C LEU A 31 -15.59 -19.84 -25.69
N LEU A 32 -16.69 -20.34 -26.24
CA LEU A 32 -17.88 -19.52 -26.51
C LEU A 32 -18.44 -18.94 -25.20
N SER A 33 -18.49 -19.73 -24.16
CA SER A 33 -19.00 -19.31 -22.84
C SER A 33 -18.11 -18.24 -22.24
N LEU A 34 -16.76 -18.41 -22.28
CA LEU A 34 -15.79 -17.44 -21.81
C LEU A 34 -15.87 -16.13 -22.61
N SER A 35 -16.01 -16.23 -23.93
CA SER A 35 -16.15 -15.07 -24.81
C SER A 35 -17.40 -14.24 -24.47
N ARG A 36 -18.50 -14.88 -24.15
CA ARG A 36 -19.76 -14.22 -23.71
C ARG A 36 -19.57 -13.47 -22.40
N LEU A 37 -18.63 -13.90 -21.57
CA LEU A 37 -18.26 -13.25 -20.29
C LEU A 37 -17.11 -12.24 -20.48
N TYR A 38 -16.74 -11.93 -21.72
CA TYR A 38 -15.64 -11.04 -22.07
C TYR A 38 -14.28 -11.52 -21.55
N VAL A 39 -14.13 -12.85 -21.37
CA VAL A 39 -12.85 -13.47 -20.98
C VAL A 39 -12.15 -13.95 -22.25
N PHE A 40 -11.00 -13.39 -22.54
CA PHE A 40 -10.18 -13.77 -23.69
C PHE A 40 -9.25 -14.92 -23.31
N CYS A 41 -9.35 -16.03 -24.06
CA CYS A 41 -8.52 -17.22 -23.82
C CYS A 41 -7.39 -17.26 -24.85
N THR A 42 -6.15 -17.16 -24.38
CA THR A 42 -4.97 -17.18 -25.25
C THR A 42 -4.54 -18.58 -25.65
N GLU A 43 -4.83 -19.59 -24.82
CA GLU A 43 -4.36 -20.95 -25.03
C GLU A 43 -5.50 -21.95 -24.82
N PRO A 44 -6.41 -22.12 -25.84
CA PRO A 44 -7.59 -22.98 -25.71
C PRO A 44 -7.30 -24.42 -25.30
N PHE A 45 -6.17 -24.97 -25.71
CA PHE A 45 -5.79 -26.37 -25.40
C PHE A 45 -5.52 -26.57 -23.90
N ARG A 46 -5.39 -25.49 -23.11
CA ARG A 46 -5.23 -25.58 -21.65
C ARG A 46 -6.56 -25.67 -20.90
N ILE A 47 -7.68 -25.41 -21.56
CA ILE A 47 -9.02 -25.45 -20.91
C ILE A 47 -9.28 -26.77 -20.18
N PRO A 48 -8.95 -27.97 -20.76
CA PRO A 48 -9.15 -29.23 -20.03
C PRO A 48 -8.33 -29.32 -18.72
N PHE A 49 -7.21 -28.61 -18.64
CA PHE A 49 -6.37 -28.59 -17.43
C PHE A 49 -6.94 -27.69 -16.34
N ALA A 50 -7.83 -26.77 -16.70
CA ALA A 50 -8.48 -25.88 -15.72
C ALA A 50 -9.26 -26.67 -14.66
N GLY A 51 -9.79 -27.83 -15.02
CA GLY A 51 -10.47 -28.73 -14.09
C GLY A 51 -9.56 -29.37 -13.04
N LYS A 52 -8.24 -29.23 -13.21
CA LYS A 52 -7.23 -29.77 -12.27
C LYS A 52 -6.61 -28.69 -11.38
N VAL A 53 -7.09 -27.45 -11.45
CA VAL A 53 -6.59 -26.38 -10.61
C VAL A 53 -6.92 -26.69 -9.15
N GLU A 54 -5.91 -26.75 -8.30
CA GLU A 54 -6.06 -27.02 -6.86
C GLU A 54 -5.87 -25.74 -6.03
N ILE A 55 -5.00 -24.85 -6.52
CA ILE A 55 -4.59 -23.66 -5.77
C ILE A 55 -4.78 -22.43 -6.65
N CYS A 56 -5.44 -21.41 -6.09
CA CYS A 56 -5.60 -20.10 -6.72
C CYS A 56 -4.75 -19.08 -5.95
N CYS A 57 -3.77 -18.50 -6.65
CA CYS A 57 -2.88 -17.50 -6.06
C CYS A 57 -3.31 -16.10 -6.50
N PHE A 58 -3.52 -15.21 -5.53
CA PHE A 58 -3.97 -13.83 -5.76
C PHE A 58 -2.91 -12.83 -5.30
N ASP A 59 -2.61 -11.86 -6.14
CA ASP A 59 -1.95 -10.64 -5.66
C ASP A 59 -2.96 -9.86 -4.79
N LYS A 60 -2.46 -9.20 -3.75
CA LYS A 60 -3.30 -8.39 -2.87
C LYS A 60 -3.70 -7.06 -3.54
N THR A 61 -2.70 -6.25 -3.91
CA THR A 61 -2.89 -4.85 -4.31
C THR A 61 -3.47 -4.77 -5.73
N SER A 62 -4.56 -4.01 -5.90
CA SER A 62 -5.29 -3.82 -7.15
C SER A 62 -6.03 -5.07 -7.65
N THR A 63 -5.81 -6.23 -7.02
CA THR A 63 -6.55 -7.48 -7.34
C THR A 63 -7.64 -7.72 -6.31
N LEU A 64 -7.27 -8.00 -5.07
CA LEU A 64 -8.22 -8.21 -3.97
C LEU A 64 -8.67 -6.88 -3.34
N THR A 65 -7.78 -5.88 -3.35
CA THR A 65 -8.09 -4.51 -2.90
C THR A 65 -8.29 -3.61 -4.11
N SER A 66 -8.90 -2.46 -3.88
CA SER A 66 -8.98 -1.39 -4.89
C SER A 66 -7.57 -0.82 -5.16
N ASP A 67 -7.44 -0.10 -6.24
CA ASP A 67 -6.24 0.66 -6.57
C ASP A 67 -6.26 2.06 -5.95
N HIS A 68 -7.38 2.42 -5.32
CA HIS A 68 -7.56 3.71 -4.68
C HIS A 68 -7.11 3.65 -3.21
N LEU A 69 -6.11 4.47 -2.89
CA LEU A 69 -5.65 4.66 -1.53
C LEU A 69 -6.52 5.72 -0.84
N VAL A 70 -6.92 5.43 0.37
CA VAL A 70 -7.72 6.35 1.21
C VAL A 70 -6.92 6.67 2.46
N VAL A 71 -6.77 7.95 2.76
CA VAL A 71 -6.20 8.41 4.03
C VAL A 71 -7.35 8.41 5.05
N GLU A 72 -7.26 7.55 6.05
CA GLU A 72 -8.27 7.44 7.11
C GLU A 72 -8.13 8.58 8.12
N GLY A 73 -6.90 9.05 8.32
CA GLY A 73 -6.61 10.10 9.28
C GLY A 73 -5.17 10.01 9.79
N VAL A 74 -4.96 10.60 10.95
CA VAL A 74 -3.66 10.60 11.64
C VAL A 74 -3.84 10.14 13.08
N ALA A 75 -2.77 9.61 13.69
CA ALA A 75 -2.80 9.09 15.06
C ALA A 75 -1.46 9.31 15.75
N GLY A 76 -1.43 9.11 17.07
CA GLY A 76 -0.23 9.21 17.90
C GLY A 76 0.23 10.64 18.10
N ILE A 77 -0.68 11.61 18.05
CA ILE A 77 -0.38 13.04 18.20
C ILE A 77 -0.67 13.46 19.65
N GLY A 78 0.26 14.21 20.22
CA GLY A 78 0.12 14.72 21.58
C GLY A 78 0.23 13.61 22.62
N GLU A 79 -0.58 13.67 23.66
CA GLU A 79 -0.58 12.71 24.77
C GLU A 79 -1.51 11.52 24.55
N HIS A 80 -2.14 11.42 23.39
CA HIS A 80 -3.04 10.30 23.07
C HIS A 80 -2.25 9.00 22.93
N THR A 81 -2.24 8.22 23.96
CA THR A 81 -1.54 6.92 24.04
C THR A 81 -2.31 5.79 23.37
N ASP A 82 -3.60 5.97 23.16
CA ASP A 82 -4.44 5.04 22.41
C ASP A 82 -4.25 5.28 20.89
N ALA A 83 -4.46 4.26 20.12
CA ALA A 83 -4.33 4.33 18.65
C ALA A 83 -5.61 4.91 18.01
N ALA A 84 -6.12 6.00 18.60
CA ALA A 84 -7.29 6.71 18.06
C ALA A 84 -6.87 7.48 16.80
N VAL A 85 -7.66 7.34 15.74
CA VAL A 85 -7.44 8.03 14.47
C VAL A 85 -8.31 9.29 14.46
N ILE A 86 -7.66 10.43 14.26
CA ILE A 86 -8.34 11.72 14.15
C ILE A 86 -8.32 12.20 12.70
N SER A 87 -9.28 13.04 12.35
CA SER A 87 -9.36 13.62 11.01
C SER A 87 -8.16 14.58 10.77
N LEU A 88 -7.72 14.71 9.54
CA LEU A 88 -6.70 15.71 9.18
C LEU A 88 -7.16 17.14 9.45
N SER A 89 -8.46 17.40 9.47
CA SER A 89 -9.01 18.73 9.81
C SER A 89 -8.79 19.11 11.27
N GLU A 90 -8.55 18.13 12.13
CA GLU A 90 -8.29 18.30 13.57
C GLU A 90 -6.79 18.18 13.91
N ALA A 91 -5.99 17.80 12.92
CA ALA A 91 -4.56 17.56 13.09
C ALA A 91 -3.78 18.89 13.23
N PRO A 92 -2.68 18.90 13.97
CA PRO A 92 -1.79 20.07 14.03
C PRO A 92 -1.29 20.49 12.66
N LEU A 93 -1.03 21.79 12.52
CA LEU A 93 -0.59 22.35 11.23
C LEU A 93 0.71 21.68 10.73
N GLU A 94 1.62 21.36 11.63
CA GLU A 94 2.89 20.68 11.30
C GLU A 94 2.65 19.32 10.64
N THR A 95 1.66 18.57 11.13
CA THR A 95 1.26 17.28 10.53
C THR A 95 0.76 17.49 9.10
N VAL A 96 -0.10 18.43 8.93
CA VAL A 96 -0.63 18.80 7.62
C VAL A 96 0.48 19.32 6.68
N UNK A 97 1.38 20.03 7.06
CA UNK A 97 2.40 20.48 6.39
C UNK A 97 3.14 19.48 5.76
N VAL A 98 3.61 18.47 6.71
CA VAL A 98 4.38 17.32 6.22
C VAL A 98 3.65 16.59 5.09
N LEU A 99 2.38 16.31 5.24
CA LEU A 99 1.57 15.60 4.23
C LEU A 99 1.42 16.39 2.93
N ALA A 100 1.39 17.71 3.02
CA ALA A 100 1.20 18.58 1.87
C ALA A 100 2.48 18.74 1.02
N ILE A 101 3.67 18.74 1.64
CA ILE A 101 4.93 19.00 0.89
C ILE A 101 5.77 17.76 0.64
N CYS A 102 5.63 16.71 1.47
CA CYS A 102 6.50 15.54 1.37
C CYS A 102 5.99 14.58 0.27
N HIS A 103 6.22 14.97 -0.98
CA HIS A 103 5.81 14.22 -2.18
C HIS A 103 6.71 14.52 -3.38
N SER A 104 6.65 13.66 -4.39
CA SER A 104 7.33 13.83 -5.69
C SER A 104 6.34 14.17 -6.82
N LEU A 105 5.14 14.61 -6.46
CA LEU A 105 4.09 14.93 -7.43
C LEU A 105 4.50 16.11 -8.33
N VAL A 106 4.04 16.07 -9.57
CA VAL A 106 4.25 17.12 -10.57
C VAL A 106 2.88 17.57 -11.08
N GLN A 107 2.70 18.89 -11.22
CA GLN A 107 1.52 19.48 -11.83
C GLN A 107 1.76 19.61 -13.33
N LEU A 108 1.04 18.82 -14.09
CA LEU A 108 0.90 18.97 -15.54
C LEU A 108 -0.54 19.44 -15.82
N ASP A 109 -1.24 18.84 -16.76
CA ASP A 109 -2.69 19.08 -16.90
C ASP A 109 -3.43 18.57 -15.66
N ASP A 110 -3.00 17.41 -15.17
CA ASP A 110 -3.42 16.83 -13.89
C ASP A 110 -2.22 16.62 -12.97
N VAL A 111 -2.48 16.31 -11.70
CA VAL A 111 -1.42 15.94 -10.75
C VAL A 111 -0.94 14.52 -11.10
N VAL A 112 0.35 14.39 -11.41
CA VAL A 112 0.97 13.12 -11.81
C VAL A 112 1.98 12.69 -10.75
N GLY A 113 2.00 11.39 -10.44
CA GLY A 113 2.93 10.78 -9.48
C GLY A 113 2.31 9.62 -8.70
N ASP A 114 2.95 9.25 -7.62
CA ASP A 114 2.58 8.10 -6.79
C ASP A 114 1.15 8.23 -6.22
N PRO A 115 0.31 7.19 -6.33
CA PRO A 115 -1.06 7.22 -5.79
C PRO A 115 -1.16 7.53 -4.29
N LEU A 116 -0.20 7.07 -3.49
CA LEU A 116 -0.16 7.34 -2.06
C LEU A 116 0.06 8.84 -1.80
N GLU A 117 0.97 9.45 -2.57
CA GLU A 117 1.26 10.89 -2.45
C GLU A 117 0.07 11.74 -2.91
N LYS A 118 -0.63 11.31 -3.97
CA LYS A 118 -1.87 11.96 -4.42
C LYS A 118 -2.95 11.90 -3.33
N ALA A 119 -3.11 10.73 -2.70
CA ALA A 119 -4.08 10.53 -1.62
C ALA A 119 -3.77 11.44 -0.42
N THR A 120 -2.49 11.53 -0.01
CA THR A 120 -2.09 12.37 1.13
C THR A 120 -2.26 13.86 0.83
N LEU A 121 -1.89 14.33 -0.36
CA LEU A 121 -2.07 15.74 -0.76
C LEU A 121 -3.56 16.10 -0.83
N LYS A 122 -4.37 15.22 -1.39
CA LYS A 122 -5.83 15.40 -1.48
C LYS A 122 -6.46 15.49 -0.09
N ALA A 123 -6.07 14.59 0.81
CA ALA A 123 -6.58 14.54 2.19
C ALA A 123 -6.15 15.76 3.00
N ALA A 124 -4.96 16.28 2.76
CA ALA A 124 -4.46 17.50 3.40
C ALA A 124 -5.23 18.76 2.95
N GLU A 125 -6.03 18.68 1.91
CA GLU A 125 -6.76 19.81 1.29
C GLU A 125 -5.82 20.92 0.79
N TRP A 126 -4.68 20.53 0.20
CA TRP A 126 -3.75 21.46 -0.44
C TRP A 126 -3.71 21.21 -1.94
N ASN A 127 -3.43 22.27 -2.70
CA ASN A 127 -3.23 22.22 -4.15
C ASN A 127 -1.75 22.33 -4.48
N LEU A 128 -1.31 21.52 -5.43
CA LEU A 128 0.02 21.63 -6.01
C LEU A 128 -0.02 22.67 -7.12
N THR A 129 0.94 23.58 -7.12
CA THR A 129 1.25 24.49 -8.22
C THR A 129 2.60 24.07 -8.79
N ARG A 130 3.13 24.82 -9.74
CA ARG A 130 4.38 24.45 -10.41
C ARG A 130 5.55 24.24 -9.43
N ASP A 131 5.72 25.14 -8.46
CA ASP A 131 6.88 25.15 -7.55
C ASP A 131 6.48 25.17 -6.07
N ALA A 132 5.19 25.17 -5.77
CA ALA A 132 4.71 25.36 -4.41
C ALA A 132 3.43 24.56 -4.15
N VAL A 133 3.11 24.38 -2.89
CA VAL A 133 1.79 23.89 -2.47
C VAL A 133 1.07 25.01 -1.70
N VAL A 134 -0.20 25.15 -1.96
CA VAL A 134 -1.04 26.19 -1.36
C VAL A 134 -2.30 25.56 -0.76
N PRO A 135 -2.76 26.02 0.40
CA PRO A 135 -3.98 25.46 0.98
C PRO A 135 -5.20 25.79 0.11
N LYS A 136 -6.16 24.88 0.04
CA LYS A 136 -7.45 25.12 -0.65
C LYS A 136 -8.29 26.13 0.13
N LYS A 137 -8.19 26.10 1.44
CA LYS A 137 -8.94 26.95 2.37
C LYS A 137 -8.01 27.41 3.49
N GLY A 138 -8.33 28.55 4.07
CA GLY A 138 -7.58 29.10 5.20
C GLY A 138 -6.55 30.14 4.80
N LYS A 139 -5.80 30.64 5.78
CA LYS A 139 -4.84 31.73 5.63
C LYS A 139 -3.38 31.27 5.80
N SER A 140 -3.14 29.96 5.80
CA SER A 140 -1.77 29.46 5.89
C SER A 140 -0.99 29.89 4.65
N PRO A 141 0.26 30.33 4.80
CA PRO A 141 1.09 30.72 3.64
C PRO A 141 1.34 29.53 2.74
N GLY A 142 1.51 29.80 1.46
CA GLY A 142 1.97 28.79 0.52
C GLY A 142 3.38 28.33 0.87
N LEU A 143 3.68 27.07 0.61
CA LEU A 143 4.97 26.46 0.90
C LEU A 143 5.72 26.19 -0.41
N LYS A 144 6.83 26.88 -0.64
CA LYS A 144 7.67 26.70 -1.83
C LYS A 144 8.68 25.59 -1.56
N ILE A 145 8.62 24.52 -2.34
CA ILE A 145 9.55 23.39 -2.21
C ILE A 145 10.90 23.80 -2.81
N VAL A 146 11.96 23.80 -2.00
CA VAL A 146 13.30 24.22 -2.40
C VAL A 146 14.27 23.04 -2.54
N HIS A 147 14.05 21.95 -1.80
CA HIS A 147 14.89 20.77 -1.90
C HIS A 147 14.04 19.53 -1.69
N ARG A 148 14.29 18.48 -2.50
CA ARG A 148 13.50 17.25 -2.45
C ARG A 148 14.41 16.03 -2.59
N ASN A 149 14.36 15.16 -1.59
CA ASN A 149 14.98 13.85 -1.63
C ASN A 149 13.87 12.81 -1.85
N HIS A 150 13.81 12.28 -3.05
CA HIS A 150 12.77 11.33 -3.46
C HIS A 150 12.77 10.06 -2.60
N PHE A 151 11.64 9.38 -2.57
CA PHE A 151 11.50 8.11 -1.86
C PHE A 151 12.53 7.09 -2.39
N SER A 152 13.13 6.37 -1.46
CA SER A 152 14.02 5.25 -1.76
C SER A 152 13.55 4.03 -1.00
N SER A 153 13.35 2.93 -1.71
CA SER A 153 12.95 1.65 -1.10
C SER A 153 13.99 1.12 -0.11
N VAL A 154 15.26 1.38 -0.37
CA VAL A 154 16.37 0.99 0.53
C VAL A 154 16.32 1.82 1.82
N LEU A 155 16.10 3.12 1.69
CA LEU A 155 16.08 4.05 2.84
C LEU A 155 14.70 4.12 3.50
N LYS A 156 13.65 3.62 2.85
CA LYS A 156 12.26 3.59 3.31
C LYS A 156 11.73 4.95 3.78
N ARG A 157 12.22 6.04 3.18
CA ARG A 157 11.88 7.42 3.57
C ARG A 157 12.04 8.40 2.42
N MET A 158 11.36 9.52 2.59
CA MET A 158 11.40 10.68 1.70
C MET A 158 11.53 11.92 2.57
N SER A 159 12.25 12.95 2.09
CA SER A 159 12.35 14.23 2.80
C SER A 159 12.27 15.41 1.85
N VAL A 160 11.73 16.51 2.35
CA VAL A 160 11.53 17.75 1.59
C VAL A 160 11.87 18.94 2.49
N VAL A 161 12.51 19.96 1.91
CA VAL A 161 12.69 21.27 2.55
C VAL A 161 11.82 22.26 1.79
N ALA A 162 11.01 23.01 2.51
CA ALA A 162 10.14 24.03 1.94
C ALA A 162 10.28 25.35 2.71
N GLY A 163 10.17 26.45 1.98
CA GLY A 163 10.17 27.80 2.53
C GLY A 163 8.79 28.43 2.49
N TYR A 164 8.50 29.25 3.47
CA TYR A 164 7.28 30.05 3.54
C TYR A 164 7.61 31.47 4.01
N GLN A 165 6.80 32.43 3.59
CA GLN A 165 7.01 33.82 3.93
C GLN A 165 6.19 34.20 5.16
N ILE A 166 6.85 34.91 6.07
CA ILE A 166 6.23 35.54 7.25
C ILE A 166 6.40 37.04 7.08
N ASN A 167 5.36 37.79 7.35
CA ASN A 167 5.42 39.24 7.44
C ASN A 167 5.70 39.63 8.91
N ASP A 168 6.94 39.98 9.20
CA ASP A 168 7.33 40.45 10.52
C ASP A 168 7.60 41.95 10.44
N ARG A 169 6.73 42.74 11.07
CA ARG A 169 6.84 44.21 11.19
C ARG A 169 7.02 44.92 9.84
N GLY A 170 6.36 44.39 8.79
CA GLY A 170 6.42 44.98 7.45
C GLY A 170 7.53 44.45 6.57
N PHE A 171 8.37 43.57 7.09
CA PHE A 171 9.41 42.90 6.29
C PHE A 171 9.00 41.45 5.99
N LEU A 172 9.14 41.06 4.72
CA LEU A 172 8.89 39.70 4.29
C LEU A 172 10.14 38.86 4.54
N GLU A 173 10.04 37.90 5.45
CA GLU A 173 11.12 36.99 5.80
C GLU A 173 10.74 35.57 5.38
N THR A 174 11.72 34.84 4.83
CA THR A 174 11.52 33.44 4.45
C THR A 174 12.05 32.53 5.55
N HIS A 175 11.17 31.68 6.06
CA HIS A 175 11.50 30.63 7.03
C HIS A 175 11.41 29.28 6.35
N TYR A 176 12.23 28.36 6.79
CA TYR A 176 12.33 27.02 6.19
C TYR A 176 11.94 25.93 7.18
N ILE A 177 11.35 24.89 6.64
CA ILE A 177 10.97 23.68 7.37
C ILE A 177 11.48 22.46 6.64
N SER A 178 11.89 21.46 7.42
CA SER A 178 12.16 20.11 6.92
C SER A 178 11.00 19.20 7.27
N SER A 179 10.60 18.37 6.33
CA SER A 179 9.52 17.38 6.48
C SER A 179 10.01 16.03 5.98
N VAL A 180 9.80 15.01 6.78
CA VAL A 180 10.22 13.64 6.45
C VAL A 180 9.02 12.69 6.63
N LYS A 181 8.83 11.79 5.69
CA LYS A 181 7.77 10.77 5.71
C LYS A 181 8.41 9.41 5.39
N GLY A 182 8.08 8.39 6.16
CA GLY A 182 8.66 7.07 5.90
C GLY A 182 8.16 5.98 6.83
N ALA A 183 8.81 4.83 6.75
CA ALA A 183 8.50 3.67 7.59
C ALA A 183 8.72 4.04 9.07
N PRO A 184 7.80 3.65 9.96
CA PRO A 184 7.89 4.01 11.38
C PRO A 184 9.24 3.64 12.02
N GLU A 185 9.76 2.46 11.76
CA GLU A 185 11.05 2.02 12.28
C GLU A 185 12.22 2.88 11.82
N THR A 186 12.13 3.42 10.61
CA THR A 186 13.17 4.31 10.04
C THR A 186 13.07 5.72 10.63
N ILE A 187 11.86 6.27 10.68
CA ILE A 187 11.66 7.63 11.22
C ILE A 187 12.02 7.68 12.70
N LYS A 188 11.73 6.62 13.46
CA LYS A 188 12.06 6.50 14.88
C LYS A 188 13.52 6.83 15.17
N THR A 189 14.46 6.39 14.31
CA THR A 189 15.92 6.61 14.51
C THR A 189 16.36 8.07 14.25
N MET A 190 15.46 8.89 13.70
CA MET A 190 15.74 10.28 13.31
C MET A 190 15.10 11.29 14.25
N LEU A 191 14.26 10.80 15.17
CA LEU A 191 13.55 11.67 16.11
C LEU A 191 14.50 12.15 17.20
N LYS A 192 14.41 13.44 17.53
CA LYS A 192 15.11 14.04 18.68
C LYS A 192 14.63 13.37 19.98
N GLU A 193 13.33 13.11 20.06
CA GLU A 193 12.71 12.46 21.21
C GLU A 193 11.62 11.53 20.72
N VAL A 194 11.67 10.27 21.14
CA VAL A 194 10.69 9.25 20.75
C VAL A 194 9.59 9.20 21.79
N PRO A 195 8.33 9.48 21.43
CA PRO A 195 7.23 9.38 22.40
C PRO A 195 7.11 7.95 22.97
N SER A 196 6.83 7.84 24.26
CA SER A 196 6.70 6.55 24.94
C SER A 196 5.66 5.61 24.30
N HIS A 197 4.60 6.18 23.75
CA HIS A 197 3.52 5.44 23.09
C HIS A 197 3.78 5.08 21.63
N TYR A 198 4.90 5.52 21.05
CA TYR A 198 5.21 5.39 19.61
C TYR A 198 5.04 3.95 19.09
N ASP A 199 5.74 3.01 19.72
CA ASP A 199 5.72 1.60 19.27
C ASP A 199 4.35 0.97 19.47
N HIS A 200 3.69 1.25 20.61
CA HIS A 200 2.37 0.73 20.92
C HIS A 200 1.33 1.16 19.88
N VAL A 201 1.29 2.46 19.56
CA VAL A 201 0.35 3.02 18.57
C VAL A 201 0.63 2.41 17.18
N HIS A 202 1.89 2.41 16.76
CA HIS A 202 2.29 1.85 15.46
C HIS A 202 1.86 0.39 15.31
N LEU A 203 2.18 -0.46 16.31
CA LEU A 203 1.85 -1.89 16.26
C LEU A 203 0.34 -2.12 16.28
N THR A 204 -0.39 -1.37 17.08
CA THR A 204 -1.86 -1.48 17.17
C THR A 204 -2.51 -1.16 15.82
N LEU A 205 -2.08 -0.08 15.17
CA LEU A 205 -2.61 0.31 13.86
C LEU A 205 -2.23 -0.71 12.77
N SER A 206 -1.00 -1.21 12.80
CA SER A 206 -0.55 -2.23 11.83
C SER A 206 -1.32 -3.54 11.98
N ARG A 207 -1.65 -3.93 13.23
CA ARG A 207 -2.48 -5.12 13.50
C ARG A 207 -3.91 -4.97 12.95
N ARG A 208 -4.41 -3.75 12.82
CA ARG A 208 -5.72 -3.45 12.19
C ARG A 208 -5.65 -3.49 10.66
N GLY A 209 -4.49 -3.83 10.09
CA GLY A 209 -4.30 -3.93 8.64
C GLY A 209 -3.99 -2.62 7.94
N ALA A 210 -3.86 -1.53 8.68
CA ALA A 210 -3.58 -0.22 8.11
C ALA A 210 -2.12 -0.12 7.64
N ARG A 211 -1.90 0.60 6.56
CA ARG A 211 -0.56 1.03 6.14
C ARG A 211 -0.23 2.31 6.91
N VAL A 212 0.76 2.23 7.78
CA VAL A 212 1.14 3.31 8.68
C VAL A 212 2.47 3.92 8.22
N LEU A 213 2.51 5.24 8.04
CA LEU A 213 3.75 5.98 7.81
C LEU A 213 3.94 7.01 8.91
N ALA A 214 5.15 7.12 9.40
CA ALA A 214 5.51 8.12 10.42
C ALA A 214 5.89 9.45 9.75
N LEU A 215 5.56 10.54 10.42
CA LEU A 215 5.77 11.91 9.98
C LEU A 215 6.73 12.61 10.95
N GLY A 216 7.79 13.17 10.38
CA GLY A 216 8.76 13.97 11.11
C GLY A 216 8.82 15.39 10.57
N TYR A 217 8.98 16.35 11.46
CA TYR A 217 8.98 17.78 11.16
C TYR A 217 10.14 18.45 11.90
N ARG A 218 10.76 19.45 11.27
CA ARG A 218 11.76 20.28 11.93
C ARG A 218 11.67 21.70 11.37
N ASN A 219 11.61 22.68 12.27
CA ASN A 219 11.70 24.08 11.90
C ASN A 219 13.21 24.43 11.76
N LEU A 220 13.60 24.82 10.56
CA LEU A 220 15.00 25.21 10.26
C LEU A 220 15.23 26.71 10.46
N GLY A 221 14.15 27.50 10.64
CA GLY A 221 14.22 28.94 10.79
C GLY A 221 14.64 29.67 9.53
N LYS A 222 15.40 30.74 9.70
CA LYS A 222 15.94 31.55 8.58
C LYS A 222 17.22 30.92 8.08
N LEU A 223 17.33 30.71 6.80
CA LEU A 223 18.55 30.21 6.14
C LEU A 223 18.83 31.10 4.93
N SER A 224 20.10 31.37 4.70
CA SER A 224 20.57 32.07 3.51
C SER A 224 20.49 31.13 2.29
N SER A 225 20.52 31.69 1.11
CA SER A 225 20.52 30.91 -0.15
C SER A 225 21.73 29.98 -0.26
N GLN A 226 22.84 30.32 0.40
CA GLN A 226 24.02 29.45 0.41
C GLN A 226 23.80 28.26 1.36
N GLU A 227 23.33 28.51 2.56
CA GLU A 227 23.06 27.47 3.55
C GLU A 227 22.05 26.44 3.00
N ILE A 228 21.03 26.89 2.26
CA ILE A 228 20.04 25.99 1.63
C ILE A 228 20.71 25.08 0.60
N ARG A 229 21.63 25.63 -0.22
CA ARG A 229 22.34 24.83 -1.23
C ARG A 229 23.29 23.81 -0.60
N ASP A 230 23.88 24.17 0.53
CA ASP A 230 24.87 23.36 1.25
C ASP A 230 24.23 22.34 2.20
N LEU A 231 22.89 22.36 2.38
CA LEU A 231 22.16 21.40 3.24
C LEU A 231 22.40 19.98 2.77
N SER A 232 23.07 19.20 3.60
CA SER A 232 23.26 17.78 3.31
C SER A 232 21.97 17.00 3.54
N ARG A 233 21.88 15.81 2.96
CA ARG A 233 20.74 14.91 3.16
C ARG A 233 20.55 14.54 4.64
N GLU A 234 21.63 14.46 5.39
CA GLU A 234 21.59 14.11 6.81
C GLU A 234 21.12 15.30 7.68
N ASP A 235 21.55 16.51 7.36
CA ASP A 235 21.11 17.72 8.07
C ASP A 235 19.59 17.91 8.01
N VAL A 236 18.99 17.58 6.87
CA VAL A 236 17.54 17.68 6.64
C VAL A 236 16.76 16.71 7.53
N LYS A 237 17.40 15.61 7.96
CA LYS A 237 16.73 14.46 8.60
C LYS A 237 17.06 14.27 10.08
N SER A 238 17.99 15.05 10.63
CA SER A 238 18.36 14.94 12.04
C SER A 238 17.41 15.76 12.93
N ASP A 239 17.29 15.31 14.17
CA ASP A 239 16.56 16.02 15.23
C ASP A 239 15.11 16.38 14.87
N LEU A 240 14.42 15.43 14.25
CA LEU A 240 13.02 15.62 13.87
C LEU A 240 12.11 15.56 15.09
N THR A 241 11.08 16.37 15.09
CA THR A 241 9.94 16.25 16.01
C THR A 241 8.92 15.31 15.36
N PHE A 242 8.45 14.32 16.12
CA PHE A 242 7.38 13.44 15.69
C PHE A 242 6.06 14.21 15.64
N VAL A 243 5.36 14.18 14.50
CA VAL A 243 4.10 14.90 14.31
C VAL A 243 2.95 13.97 13.90
N GLY A 244 3.10 12.68 14.21
CA GLY A 244 2.02 11.70 14.05
C GLY A 244 2.31 10.61 13.03
N PHE A 245 1.40 9.66 12.99
CA PHE A 245 1.33 8.60 11.98
C PHE A 245 0.20 8.94 11.02
N VAL A 246 0.43 8.88 9.72
CA VAL A 246 -0.67 8.89 8.73
C VAL A 246 -1.11 7.45 8.47
N ILE A 247 -2.42 7.25 8.53
CA ILE A 247 -3.05 5.94 8.36
C ILE A 247 -3.69 5.90 6.96
N ILE A 248 -3.26 4.92 6.17
CA ILE A 248 -3.68 4.75 4.79
C ILE A 248 -4.23 3.34 4.63
N SER A 249 -5.38 3.22 3.99
CA SER A 249 -5.99 1.94 3.69
C SER A 249 -6.19 1.76 2.19
N CYS A 250 -6.23 0.50 1.79
CA CYS A 250 -6.69 0.06 0.47
C CYS A 250 -7.95 -0.75 0.72
N PRO A 251 -9.14 -0.19 0.52
CA PRO A 251 -10.35 -0.95 0.78
C PRO A 251 -10.44 -2.17 -0.15
N LEU A 252 -11.02 -3.24 0.36
CA LEU A 252 -11.30 -4.44 -0.42
C LEU A 252 -12.31 -4.10 -1.52
N LYS A 253 -12.15 -4.74 -2.68
CA LYS A 253 -13.18 -4.66 -3.72
C LYS A 253 -14.43 -5.37 -3.21
N SER A 254 -15.61 -4.84 -3.55
CA SER A 254 -16.90 -5.39 -3.12
C SER A 254 -17.08 -6.86 -3.49
N GLU A 255 -16.50 -7.27 -4.62
CA GLU A 255 -16.62 -8.61 -5.18
C GLU A 255 -15.62 -9.61 -4.58
N SER A 256 -14.51 -9.15 -3.99
CA SER A 256 -13.42 -10.03 -3.55
C SER A 256 -13.87 -11.07 -2.54
N LYS A 257 -14.65 -10.66 -1.57
CA LYS A 257 -15.13 -11.54 -0.49
C LYS A 257 -16.02 -12.66 -1.06
N LYS A 258 -16.91 -12.30 -1.99
CA LYS A 258 -17.80 -13.26 -2.65
C LYS A 258 -17.01 -14.23 -3.54
N ALA A 259 -16.11 -13.71 -4.37
CA ALA A 259 -15.28 -14.51 -5.27
C ALA A 259 -14.42 -15.52 -4.49
N ILE A 260 -13.76 -15.09 -3.40
CA ILE A 260 -12.94 -15.97 -2.57
C ILE A 260 -13.81 -17.08 -1.94
N ALA A 261 -15.00 -16.72 -1.45
CA ALA A 261 -15.93 -17.70 -0.86
C ALA A 261 -16.35 -18.75 -1.90
N GLU A 262 -16.66 -18.35 -3.13
CA GLU A 262 -17.03 -19.25 -4.22
C GLU A 262 -15.88 -20.21 -4.58
N ILE A 263 -14.65 -19.71 -4.64
CA ILE A 263 -13.44 -20.50 -4.94
C ILE A 263 -13.22 -21.57 -3.84
N LEU A 264 -13.32 -21.16 -2.58
CA LEU A 264 -13.17 -22.07 -1.43
C LEU A 264 -14.28 -23.12 -1.43
N HIS A 265 -15.51 -22.72 -1.76
CA HIS A 265 -16.66 -23.63 -1.89
C HIS A 265 -16.47 -24.66 -3.02
N ALA A 266 -15.76 -24.26 -4.07
CA ALA A 266 -15.41 -25.15 -5.18
C ALA A 266 -14.21 -26.05 -4.85
N SER A 267 -13.81 -26.13 -3.58
CA SER A 267 -12.74 -27.00 -3.05
C SER A 267 -11.33 -26.64 -3.54
N HIS A 268 -11.13 -25.40 -3.99
CA HIS A 268 -9.79 -24.89 -4.29
C HIS A 268 -9.16 -24.27 -3.03
N SER A 269 -7.85 -24.41 -2.91
CA SER A 269 -7.07 -23.68 -1.91
C SER A 269 -6.80 -22.27 -2.41
N VAL A 270 -6.78 -21.29 -1.50
CA VAL A 270 -6.50 -19.89 -1.85
C VAL A 270 -5.24 -19.42 -1.15
N VAL A 271 -4.36 -18.76 -1.91
CA VAL A 271 -3.10 -18.20 -1.42
C VAL A 271 -3.05 -16.72 -1.82
N MET A 272 -2.60 -15.87 -0.91
CA MET A 272 -2.36 -14.45 -1.21
C MET A 272 -0.86 -14.20 -1.29
N ILE A 273 -0.42 -13.47 -2.31
CA ILE A 273 0.97 -13.07 -2.53
C ILE A 273 1.02 -11.54 -2.41
N THR A 274 1.91 -11.01 -1.59
CA THR A 274 2.01 -9.55 -1.40
C THR A 274 3.38 -9.15 -0.88
N GLY A 275 3.83 -7.95 -1.23
CA GLY A 275 5.01 -7.31 -0.66
C GLY A 275 4.72 -6.48 0.59
N ASP A 276 3.48 -6.48 1.09
CA ASP A 276 3.08 -5.72 2.27
C ASP A 276 3.63 -6.36 3.56
N ASN A 277 3.55 -5.58 4.64
CA ASN A 277 3.85 -6.07 5.99
C ASN A 277 2.99 -7.30 6.33
N PRO A 278 3.56 -8.36 6.94
CA PRO A 278 2.80 -9.56 7.31
C PRO A 278 1.54 -9.30 8.14
N LEU A 279 1.56 -8.31 9.04
CA LEU A 279 0.38 -7.98 9.86
C LEU A 279 -0.79 -7.49 8.99
N THR A 280 -0.50 -6.63 8.02
CA THR A 280 -1.49 -6.14 7.04
C THR A 280 -2.03 -7.29 6.19
N ALA A 281 -1.14 -8.19 5.75
CA ALA A 281 -1.53 -9.38 4.98
C ALA A 281 -2.48 -10.28 5.79
N CYS A 282 -2.13 -10.55 7.05
CA CYS A 282 -2.96 -11.37 7.95
C CYS A 282 -4.35 -10.77 8.16
N HIS A 283 -4.44 -9.45 8.29
CA HIS A 283 -5.74 -8.77 8.44
C HIS A 283 -6.63 -9.02 7.21
N VAL A 284 -6.09 -8.83 6.01
CA VAL A 284 -6.82 -9.02 4.74
C VAL A 284 -7.27 -10.49 4.60
N VAL A 285 -6.39 -11.44 4.90
CA VAL A 285 -6.67 -12.88 4.86
C VAL A 285 -7.84 -13.25 5.80
N LYS A 286 -7.84 -12.67 7.02
CA LYS A 286 -8.93 -12.87 8.00
C LYS A 286 -10.23 -12.26 7.49
N GLU A 287 -10.18 -11.03 6.97
CA GLU A 287 -11.37 -10.32 6.48
C GLU A 287 -12.01 -11.04 5.28
N LEU A 288 -11.19 -11.59 4.39
CA LEU A 288 -11.64 -12.36 3.21
C LEU A 288 -11.99 -13.82 3.56
N LYS A 289 -11.74 -14.25 4.80
CA LYS A 289 -12.05 -15.60 5.30
C LYS A 289 -11.33 -16.70 4.50
N PHE A 290 -10.05 -16.51 4.16
CA PHE A 290 -9.24 -17.56 3.54
C PHE A 290 -9.18 -18.81 4.41
N THR A 291 -9.30 -18.65 5.71
CA THR A 291 -9.32 -19.73 6.70
C THR A 291 -10.40 -19.46 7.74
N GLN A 292 -10.99 -20.52 8.27
CA GLN A 292 -11.95 -20.45 9.39
C GLN A 292 -11.23 -20.56 10.74
N LYS A 293 -9.92 -20.82 10.74
CA LYS A 293 -9.14 -20.90 11.97
C LYS A 293 -8.99 -19.51 12.61
N SER A 294 -9.16 -19.46 13.91
CA SER A 294 -9.07 -18.22 14.68
C SER A 294 -7.64 -17.73 14.82
N GLU A 295 -6.70 -18.66 14.91
CA GLU A 295 -5.29 -18.34 15.10
C GLU A 295 -4.54 -18.28 13.76
N VAL A 296 -3.78 -17.21 13.60
CA VAL A 296 -2.89 -17.00 12.45
C VAL A 296 -1.47 -16.89 12.99
N LEU A 297 -0.57 -17.64 12.38
CA LEU A 297 0.85 -17.68 12.75
C LEU A 297 1.68 -16.95 11.70
N ILE A 298 2.67 -16.22 12.16
CA ILE A 298 3.66 -15.54 11.31
C ILE A 298 5.02 -16.21 11.54
N LEU A 299 5.69 -16.60 10.47
CA LEU A 299 7.05 -17.11 10.55
C LEU A 299 8.01 -15.91 10.65
N THR A 300 8.70 -15.81 11.77
CA THR A 300 9.63 -14.70 12.04
C THR A 300 11.01 -15.24 12.40
N GLU A 301 12.02 -14.48 12.03
CA GLU A 301 13.39 -14.77 12.42
C GLU A 301 13.70 -14.09 13.77
N LEU A 302 14.02 -14.88 14.77
CA LEU A 302 14.37 -14.44 16.11
C LEU A 302 15.73 -15.03 16.50
N LYS A 303 16.73 -14.20 16.69
CA LYS A 303 18.10 -14.61 17.08
C LYS A 303 18.67 -15.68 16.13
N ASN A 304 18.52 -15.47 14.82
CA ASN A 304 18.97 -16.39 13.75
C ASN A 304 18.24 -17.75 13.74
N GLU A 305 17.08 -17.83 14.39
CA GLU A 305 16.20 -19.00 14.33
C GLU A 305 14.84 -18.62 13.77
N TRP A 306 14.28 -19.43 12.89
CA TRP A 306 12.94 -19.24 12.36
C TRP A 306 11.92 -19.84 13.29
N LYS A 307 10.99 -19.03 13.79
CA LYS A 307 9.95 -19.47 14.73
C LYS A 307 8.57 -18.98 14.29
N TRP A 308 7.59 -19.81 14.48
CA TRP A 308 6.19 -19.44 14.30
C TRP A 308 5.73 -18.66 15.53
N LYS A 309 5.20 -17.48 15.32
CA LYS A 309 4.68 -16.61 16.36
C LYS A 309 3.22 -16.29 16.09
N SER A 310 2.38 -16.31 17.12
CA SER A 310 0.98 -15.89 16.97
C SER A 310 0.90 -14.39 16.67
N ILE A 311 -0.04 -14.00 15.81
CA ILE A 311 -0.30 -12.59 15.49
C ILE A 311 -0.70 -11.78 16.73
N ASN A 312 -1.22 -12.46 17.77
CA ASN A 312 -1.68 -11.83 19.01
C ASN A 312 -0.57 -11.65 20.05
N GLU A 313 0.59 -12.25 19.85
CA GLU A 313 1.79 -12.10 20.67
C GLU A 313 2.70 -10.98 20.15
#